data_890d3a59a54c0f291383e2d4971f14c5
#
_entry.id   890d3a59a54c0f291383e2d4971f14c5
#
_cell.length_a   1.000
_cell.length_b   1.000
_cell.length_c   1.000
_cell.angle_alpha   90.00
_cell.angle_beta   90.00
_cell.angle_gamma   90.00
#
_symmetry.space_group_name_H-M   'P 1'
#
loop_
_entity.id
_entity.type
_entity.pdbx_description
1 polymer ?
#
loop_
_entity_poly.entity_id
_entity_poly.type
_entity_poly.pdbx_seq_one_letter_code
_entity_poly.pdbx_strand_id
1 'polypeptide(L)'
;MIKIEKLTQSYCLNDINCTLPSGKLIGIMGANGAGKSTLLKTISGILPLKQGEIWFDNQPLSKMNSTEKSQHIAYLAQNTQIHWDLSVYDVIALGLATPLPKEKERSKIQTFSEKFAVTHLLDKPFQQLSGGEKARV
;
A
#
# COMPACT_ATOMS: atom_id res chain seq x y z
N MET A 1 15.79 -2.89 -1.79
CA MET A 1 16.25 -1.51 -2.13
C MET A 1 15.36 -0.98 -3.25
N ILE A 2 14.93 0.29 -3.16
CA ILE A 2 14.18 0.94 -4.25
C ILE A 2 15.09 2.01 -4.85
N LYS A 3 15.30 1.96 -6.17
CA LYS A 3 16.07 2.96 -6.91
C LYS A 3 15.13 3.71 -7.86
N ILE A 4 15.23 5.02 -7.87
CA ILE A 4 14.43 5.91 -8.72
C ILE A 4 15.39 6.67 -9.62
N GLU A 5 15.16 6.62 -10.93
CA GLU A 5 15.99 7.22 -11.94
C GLU A 5 15.16 8.10 -12.87
N LYS A 6 15.52 9.38 -12.93
CA LYS A 6 14.92 10.39 -13.83
C LYS A 6 13.40 10.45 -13.78
N LEU A 7 12.82 10.21 -12.58
CA LEU A 7 11.38 10.20 -12.40
C LEU A 7 10.80 11.59 -12.64
N THR A 8 9.97 11.69 -13.65
CA THR A 8 9.16 12.88 -13.93
C THR A 8 7.69 12.47 -13.93
N GLN A 9 6.90 13.11 -13.05
CA GLN A 9 5.49 12.81 -12.86
C GLN A 9 4.72 14.06 -12.49
N SER A 10 3.82 14.51 -13.36
CA SER A 10 3.11 15.78 -13.22
C SER A 10 4.05 17.00 -13.04
N TYR A 11 3.48 18.14 -12.70
CA TYR A 11 4.23 19.38 -12.51
C TYR A 11 5.07 19.46 -11.21
N CYS A 12 4.88 18.49 -10.29
CA CYS A 12 5.52 18.54 -8.97
C CYS A 12 6.72 17.58 -8.80
N LEU A 13 6.92 16.65 -9.72
CA LEU A 13 8.07 15.75 -9.72
C LEU A 13 8.80 15.88 -11.04
N ASN A 14 10.02 16.41 -11.01
CA ASN A 14 10.84 16.61 -12.18
C ASN A 14 12.26 16.09 -11.93
N ASP A 15 12.68 15.15 -12.74
CA ASP A 15 14.03 14.52 -12.72
C ASP A 15 14.45 14.03 -11.32
N ILE A 16 13.56 13.36 -10.61
CA ILE A 16 13.86 12.83 -9.28
C ILE A 16 14.76 11.62 -9.41
N ASN A 17 15.91 11.69 -8.73
CA ASN A 17 16.90 10.63 -8.66
C ASN A 17 17.19 10.34 -7.18
N CYS A 18 16.88 9.14 -6.70
CA CYS A 18 17.21 8.74 -5.33
C CYS A 18 17.22 7.22 -5.15
N THR A 19 17.83 6.79 -4.06
CA THR A 19 17.87 5.38 -3.63
C THR A 19 17.34 5.27 -2.22
N LEU A 20 16.36 4.39 -2.03
CA LEU A 20 15.76 4.08 -0.73
C LEU A 20 16.30 2.72 -0.27
N PRO A 21 17.11 2.66 0.80
CA PRO A 21 17.68 1.41 1.28
C PRO A 21 16.62 0.48 1.88
N SER A 22 16.82 -0.83 1.78
CA SER A 22 15.96 -1.83 2.42
C SER A 22 16.12 -1.84 3.94
N GLY A 23 15.08 -2.25 4.66
CA GLY A 23 15.11 -2.42 6.11
C GLY A 23 15.24 -1.12 6.90
N LYS A 24 14.91 0.01 6.30
CA LYS A 24 14.93 1.34 6.94
C LYS A 24 13.55 1.98 6.94
N LEU A 25 13.26 2.76 7.98
CA LEU A 25 12.16 3.70 7.99
C LEU A 25 12.63 5.00 7.31
N ILE A 26 11.94 5.40 6.26
CA ILE A 26 12.31 6.57 5.45
C ILE A 26 11.19 7.60 5.51
N GLY A 27 11.51 8.80 5.98
CA GLY A 27 10.58 9.93 6.01
C GLY A 27 10.71 10.80 4.76
N ILE A 28 9.60 11.06 4.06
CA ILE A 28 9.54 12.02 2.95
C ILE A 28 8.91 13.31 3.48
N MET A 29 9.70 14.37 3.53
CA MET A 29 9.29 15.66 4.06
C MET A 29 9.25 16.73 2.96
N GLY A 30 8.50 17.79 3.18
CA GLY A 30 8.37 18.91 2.27
C GLY A 30 7.04 19.64 2.44
N ALA A 31 6.92 20.81 1.81
CA ALA A 31 5.71 21.62 1.85
C ALA A 31 4.48 20.91 1.27
N ASN A 32 3.28 21.43 1.56
CA ASN A 32 2.06 20.98 0.92
C ASN A 32 2.15 21.26 -0.59
N GLY A 33 1.71 20.30 -1.41
CA GLY A 33 1.84 20.43 -2.87
C GLY A 33 3.20 19.99 -3.46
N ALA A 34 4.23 19.73 -2.65
CA ALA A 34 5.56 19.32 -3.13
C ALA A 34 5.63 17.95 -3.82
N GLY A 35 4.51 17.22 -3.96
CA GLY A 35 4.48 15.94 -4.68
C GLY A 35 4.74 14.71 -3.82
N LYS A 36 4.81 14.81 -2.49
CA LYS A 36 5.07 13.66 -1.59
C LYS A 36 4.12 12.48 -1.85
N SER A 37 2.83 12.74 -1.86
CA SER A 37 1.80 11.71 -2.11
C SER A 37 1.84 11.21 -3.56
N THR A 38 2.19 12.08 -4.51
CA THR A 38 2.37 11.70 -5.92
C THR A 38 3.56 10.74 -6.05
N LEU A 39 4.68 11.04 -5.40
CA LEU A 39 5.85 10.17 -5.38
C LEU A 39 5.51 8.79 -4.80
N LEU A 40 4.87 8.74 -3.63
CA LEU A 40 4.46 7.47 -2.99
C LEU A 40 3.50 6.68 -3.89
N LYS A 41 2.49 7.32 -4.49
CA LYS A 41 1.55 6.66 -5.41
C LYS A 41 2.23 6.16 -6.68
N THR A 42 3.26 6.85 -7.18
CA THR A 42 4.02 6.42 -8.34
C THR A 42 4.93 5.23 -7.99
N ILE A 43 5.63 5.28 -6.85
CA ILE A 43 6.45 4.15 -6.35
C ILE A 43 5.58 2.91 -6.12
N SER A 44 4.37 3.08 -5.59
CA SER A 44 3.44 1.96 -5.34
C SER A 44 2.75 1.43 -6.61
N GLY A 45 2.97 2.07 -7.77
CA GLY A 45 2.35 1.67 -9.03
C GLY A 45 0.85 2.02 -9.15
N ILE A 46 0.30 2.80 -8.20
CA ILE A 46 -1.08 3.31 -8.26
C ILE A 46 -1.20 4.37 -9.36
N LEU A 47 -0.20 5.25 -9.46
CA LEU A 47 -0.10 6.17 -10.59
C LEU A 47 0.85 5.59 -11.64
N PRO A 48 0.45 5.60 -12.92
CA PRO A 48 1.33 5.14 -13.99
C PRO A 48 2.56 6.04 -14.10
N LEU A 49 3.72 5.42 -14.28
CA LEU A 49 4.98 6.12 -14.51
C LEU A 49 4.94 6.83 -15.87
N LYS A 50 5.19 8.13 -15.92
CA LYS A 50 5.22 8.90 -17.17
C LYS A 50 6.61 8.91 -17.81
N GLN A 51 7.64 9.13 -17.00
CA GLN A 51 9.02 9.17 -17.46
C GLN A 51 9.97 8.74 -16.35
N GLY A 52 11.08 8.14 -16.72
CA GLY A 52 12.08 7.58 -15.80
C GLY A 52 11.80 6.10 -15.50
N GLU A 53 12.46 5.55 -14.49
CA GLU A 53 12.28 4.16 -14.08
C GLU A 53 12.36 4.05 -12.56
N ILE A 54 11.60 3.09 -12.02
CA ILE A 54 11.64 2.71 -10.61
C ILE A 54 12.02 1.24 -10.54
N TRP A 55 13.03 0.92 -9.74
CA TRP A 55 13.55 -0.41 -9.57
C TRP A 55 13.28 -0.90 -8.16
N PHE A 56 12.75 -2.10 -8.04
CA PHE A 56 12.71 -2.87 -6.80
C PHE A 56 13.80 -3.92 -6.88
N ASP A 57 14.88 -3.71 -6.11
CA ASP A 57 16.13 -4.45 -6.25
C ASP A 57 16.63 -4.43 -7.71
N ASN A 58 16.56 -5.54 -8.43
CA ASN A 58 17.02 -5.65 -9.81
C ASN A 58 15.87 -5.71 -10.82
N GLN A 59 14.62 -5.53 -10.38
CA GLN A 59 13.45 -5.63 -11.24
C GLN A 59 12.79 -4.27 -11.44
N PRO A 60 12.62 -3.79 -12.68
CA PRO A 60 11.95 -2.53 -12.92
C PRO A 60 10.44 -2.67 -12.70
N LEU A 61 9.84 -1.66 -12.05
CA LEU A 61 8.40 -1.61 -11.76
C LEU A 61 7.54 -1.70 -13.03
N SER A 62 8.03 -1.17 -14.14
CA SER A 62 7.38 -1.19 -15.45
C SER A 62 7.19 -2.61 -16.00
N LYS A 63 8.03 -3.57 -15.59
CA LYS A 63 7.97 -4.98 -16.01
C LYS A 63 7.23 -5.88 -15.03
N MET A 64 6.88 -5.39 -13.84
CA MET A 64 6.11 -6.15 -12.86
C MET A 64 4.63 -6.20 -13.24
N ASN A 65 4.04 -7.39 -13.23
CA ASN A 65 2.60 -7.55 -13.31
C ASN A 65 1.92 -7.19 -11.99
N SER A 66 0.59 -7.13 -11.96
CA SER A 66 -0.17 -6.71 -10.77
C SER A 66 0.04 -7.62 -9.56
N THR A 67 0.17 -8.92 -9.78
CA THR A 67 0.41 -9.91 -8.72
C THR A 67 1.80 -9.73 -8.11
N GLU A 68 2.83 -9.55 -8.94
CA GLU A 68 4.19 -9.27 -8.47
C GLU A 68 4.24 -7.98 -7.66
N LYS A 69 3.60 -6.91 -8.13
CA LYS A 69 3.50 -5.65 -7.38
C LYS A 69 2.86 -5.85 -6.01
N SER A 70 1.75 -6.56 -5.93
CA SER A 70 1.04 -6.79 -4.66
C SER A 70 1.83 -7.64 -3.65
N GLN A 71 2.76 -8.44 -4.11
CA GLN A 71 3.66 -9.22 -3.23
C GLN A 71 4.80 -8.39 -2.62
N HIS A 72 5.19 -7.31 -3.30
CA HIS A 72 6.34 -6.49 -2.89
C HIS A 72 5.95 -5.15 -2.28
N ILE A 73 4.74 -4.65 -2.56
CA ILE A 73 4.33 -3.29 -2.23
C ILE A 73 3.01 -3.30 -1.50
N ALA A 74 2.99 -2.75 -0.29
CA ALA A 74 1.76 -2.38 0.42
C ALA A 74 1.65 -0.86 0.47
N TYR A 75 0.49 -0.32 0.13
CA TYR A 75 0.21 1.12 0.16
C TYR A 75 -0.95 1.42 1.10
N LEU A 76 -0.68 2.20 2.14
CA LEU A 76 -1.71 2.72 3.03
C LEU A 76 -2.02 4.17 2.66
N ALA A 77 -3.23 4.44 2.21
CA ALA A 77 -3.67 5.78 1.86
C ALA A 77 -3.94 6.62 3.11
N GLN A 78 -3.74 7.95 3.03
CA GLN A 78 -4.04 8.87 4.11
C GLN A 78 -5.53 8.89 4.47
N ASN A 79 -6.41 8.78 3.45
CA ASN A 79 -7.85 8.66 3.61
C ASN A 79 -8.30 7.36 2.97
N THR A 80 -8.77 6.43 3.79
CA THR A 80 -9.36 5.17 3.33
C THR A 80 -10.87 5.26 3.49
N GLN A 81 -11.58 5.47 2.39
CA GLN A 81 -13.04 5.41 2.34
C GLN A 81 -13.43 4.13 1.59
N ILE A 82 -14.10 3.24 2.30
CA ILE A 82 -14.72 2.05 1.72
C ILE A 82 -16.21 2.38 1.56
N HIS A 83 -16.67 2.45 0.32
CA HIS A 83 -18.07 2.77 0.00
C HIS A 83 -18.98 1.54 -0.01
N TRP A 84 -18.40 0.34 0.06
CA TRP A 84 -19.14 -0.91 0.09
C TRP A 84 -19.44 -1.33 1.53
N ASP A 85 -20.55 -2.03 1.71
CA ASP A 85 -20.94 -2.61 3.00
C ASP A 85 -20.18 -3.92 3.25
N LEU A 86 -18.88 -3.77 3.54
CA LEU A 86 -17.98 -4.88 3.83
C LEU A 86 -17.80 -5.04 5.34
N SER A 87 -17.73 -6.29 5.78
CA SER A 87 -17.29 -6.61 7.13
C SER A 87 -15.80 -6.30 7.32
N VAL A 88 -15.36 -6.17 8.55
CA VAL A 88 -13.92 -6.06 8.87
C VAL A 88 -13.17 -7.27 8.36
N TYR A 89 -13.75 -8.47 8.46
CA TYR A 89 -13.18 -9.69 7.89
C TYR A 89 -12.90 -9.54 6.39
N ASP A 90 -13.90 -9.07 5.62
CA ASP A 90 -13.77 -8.90 4.17
C ASP A 90 -12.68 -7.87 3.82
N VAL A 91 -12.62 -6.77 4.57
CA VAL A 91 -11.59 -5.74 4.36
C VAL A 91 -10.18 -6.29 4.59
N ILE A 92 -9.98 -7.05 5.66
CA ILE A 92 -8.68 -7.70 5.92
C ILE A 92 -8.38 -8.74 4.82
N ALA A 93 -9.39 -9.49 4.36
CA ALA A 93 -9.24 -10.47 3.28
C ALA A 93 -8.79 -9.85 1.96
N LEU A 94 -9.25 -8.62 1.64
CA LEU A 94 -8.77 -7.87 0.46
C LEU A 94 -7.26 -7.58 0.51
N GLY A 95 -6.66 -7.51 1.71
CA GLY A 95 -5.22 -7.32 1.88
C GLY A 95 -4.37 -8.56 1.58
N LEU A 96 -4.99 -9.72 1.35
CA LEU A 96 -4.27 -10.93 0.97
C LEU A 96 -3.85 -10.83 -0.50
N ALA A 97 -2.55 -10.81 -0.75
CA ALA A 97 -1.98 -10.63 -2.10
C ALA A 97 -2.36 -11.73 -3.10
N THR A 98 -2.78 -12.89 -2.62
CA THR A 98 -3.21 -14.03 -3.45
C THR A 98 -4.40 -14.72 -2.82
N PRO A 99 -5.36 -15.22 -3.62
CA PRO A 99 -6.45 -16.04 -3.11
C PRO A 99 -5.91 -17.28 -2.37
N LEU A 100 -6.47 -17.55 -1.21
CA LEU A 100 -6.11 -18.70 -0.38
C LEU A 100 -7.31 -19.63 -0.22
N PRO A 101 -7.10 -20.95 0.03
CA PRO A 101 -8.15 -21.82 0.52
C PRO A 101 -8.78 -21.22 1.80
N LYS A 102 -10.10 -21.33 1.94
CA LYS A 102 -10.87 -20.69 3.03
C LYS A 102 -10.30 -20.92 4.44
N GLU A 103 -9.81 -22.12 4.72
CA GLU A 103 -9.21 -22.44 6.02
C GLU A 103 -7.91 -21.66 6.28
N LYS A 104 -7.05 -21.54 5.25
CA LYS A 104 -5.80 -20.78 5.34
C LYS A 104 -6.07 -19.27 5.41
N GLU A 105 -7.07 -18.78 4.69
CA GLU A 105 -7.53 -17.41 4.74
C GLU A 105 -7.99 -17.05 6.16
N ARG A 106 -8.91 -17.85 6.72
CA ARG A 106 -9.41 -17.66 8.09
C ARG A 106 -8.28 -17.67 9.12
N SER A 107 -7.36 -18.63 9.03
CA SER A 107 -6.21 -18.71 9.93
C SER A 107 -5.33 -17.45 9.86
N LYS A 108 -5.05 -16.95 8.66
CA LYS A 108 -4.27 -15.72 8.49
C LYS A 108 -5.01 -14.49 9.03
N ILE A 109 -6.28 -14.34 8.70
CA ILE A 109 -7.11 -13.23 9.19
C ILE A 109 -7.18 -13.25 10.72
N GLN A 110 -7.36 -14.42 11.33
CA GLN A 110 -7.33 -14.58 12.77
C GLN A 110 -6.01 -14.09 13.36
N THR A 111 -4.88 -14.57 12.83
CA THR A 111 -3.54 -14.17 13.29
C THR A 111 -3.32 -12.65 13.20
N PHE A 112 -3.71 -12.03 12.08
CA PHE A 112 -3.60 -10.57 11.93
C PHE A 112 -4.54 -9.82 12.87
N SER A 113 -5.79 -10.26 12.99
CA SER A 113 -6.77 -9.61 13.85
C SER A 113 -6.37 -9.63 15.33
N GLU A 114 -5.75 -10.70 15.81
CA GLU A 114 -5.17 -10.79 17.15
C GLU A 114 -4.00 -9.82 17.30
N LYS A 115 -3.08 -9.79 16.34
CA LYS A 115 -1.91 -8.91 16.36
C LYS A 115 -2.28 -7.42 16.46
N PHE A 116 -3.35 -7.02 15.80
CA PHE A 116 -3.84 -5.63 15.81
C PHE A 116 -4.98 -5.38 16.77
N ALA A 117 -5.34 -6.37 17.62
CA ALA A 117 -6.42 -6.30 18.61
C ALA A 117 -7.78 -5.89 18.01
N VAL A 118 -8.14 -6.47 16.86
CA VAL A 118 -9.39 -6.21 16.14
C VAL A 118 -10.28 -7.45 15.97
N THR A 119 -9.94 -8.57 16.59
CA THR A 119 -10.68 -9.84 16.47
C THR A 119 -12.17 -9.69 16.81
N HIS A 120 -12.50 -8.90 17.84
CA HIS A 120 -13.88 -8.64 18.27
C HIS A 120 -14.68 -7.76 17.28
N LEU A 121 -14.05 -7.27 16.23
CA LEU A 121 -14.65 -6.41 15.22
C LEU A 121 -14.90 -7.14 13.90
N LEU A 122 -14.41 -8.37 13.71
CA LEU A 122 -14.38 -9.07 12.41
C LEU A 122 -15.75 -9.10 11.71
N ASP A 123 -16.82 -9.31 12.45
CA ASP A 123 -18.17 -9.40 11.90
C ASP A 123 -18.89 -8.05 11.79
N LYS A 124 -18.26 -6.96 12.26
CA LYS A 124 -18.87 -5.63 12.18
C LYS A 124 -18.70 -5.03 10.79
N PRO A 125 -19.70 -4.27 10.29
CA PRO A 125 -19.52 -3.43 9.09
C PRO A 125 -18.38 -2.44 9.30
N PHE A 126 -17.44 -2.40 8.36
CA PHE A 126 -16.26 -1.51 8.44
C PHE A 126 -16.63 -0.04 8.60
N GLN A 127 -17.75 0.37 8.00
CA GLN A 127 -18.22 1.77 8.06
C GLN A 127 -18.57 2.21 9.49
N GLN A 128 -19.00 1.28 10.37
CA GLN A 128 -19.40 1.55 11.75
C GLN A 128 -18.22 1.70 12.71
N LEU A 129 -17.01 1.46 12.25
CA LEU A 129 -15.82 1.57 13.07
C LEU A 129 -15.45 3.03 13.36
N SER A 130 -14.94 3.28 14.54
CA SER A 130 -14.27 4.54 14.88
C SER A 130 -13.01 4.74 14.06
N GLY A 131 -12.51 5.98 13.95
CA GLY A 131 -11.28 6.28 13.20
C GLY A 131 -10.06 5.49 13.69
N GLY A 132 -9.93 5.28 14.99
CA GLY A 132 -8.85 4.48 15.57
C GLY A 132 -8.97 2.99 15.27
N GLU A 133 -10.20 2.43 15.23
CA GLU A 133 -10.44 1.05 14.82
C GLU A 133 -10.14 0.86 13.33
N LYS A 134 -10.61 1.78 12.49
CA LYS A 134 -10.30 1.77 11.04
C LYS A 134 -8.81 1.80 10.74
N ALA A 135 -8.04 2.53 11.55
CA ALA A 135 -6.59 2.60 11.39
C ALA A 135 -5.84 1.32 11.78
N ARG A 136 -6.49 0.42 12.55
CA ARG A 136 -5.94 -0.88 12.95
C ARG A 136 -6.34 -2.02 12.02
N VAL A 137 -7.43 -1.86 11.30
CA VAL A 137 -7.91 -2.77 10.25
C VAL A 137 -7.19 -2.51 8.92
#